data_60a9f37bcab886a0ba2a54c964244ff4
#
_entry.id   60a9f37bcab886a0ba2a54c964244ff4
#
_cell.length_a   1.000
_cell.length_b   1.000
_cell.length_c   1.000
_cell.angle_alpha   90.00
_cell.angle_beta   90.00
_cell.angle_gamma   90.00
#
_symmetry.space_group_name_H-M   'P 1'
#
loop_
_entity.id
_entity.type
_entity.pdbx_description
1 polymer ?
#
loop_
_entity_poly.entity_id
_entity_poly.type
_entity_poly.pdbx_seq_one_letter_code
_entity_poly.pdbx_strand_id
1 'polypeptide(L)' 'MIRNDQELTVTRERVATFEQMLEELRKTARPEEWPALSSGYRVEIERMQRDILDYLVRTPPGAKRTTPA' A
#
# COMPACT_ATOMS: atom_id res chain seq x y z
N MET A 1 8.31 3.52 5.13
CA MET A 1 9.19 2.35 5.04
C MET A 1 8.82 1.28 6.03
N ILE A 2 8.74 0.04 5.59
CA ILE A 2 8.35 -1.07 6.44
C ILE A 2 9.58 -1.77 6.96
N ARG A 3 9.66 -1.97 8.27
CA ARG A 3 10.83 -2.55 8.89
C ARG A 3 10.63 -3.95 9.40
N ASN A 4 9.42 -4.36 9.65
CA ASN A 4 9.16 -5.68 10.20
C ASN A 4 7.77 -6.12 9.79
N ASP A 5 7.44 -7.36 10.14
CA ASP A 5 6.16 -7.93 9.71
C ASP A 5 4.97 -7.24 10.33
N GLN A 6 5.13 -6.71 11.52
CA GLN A 6 4.04 -6.00 12.16
C GLN A 6 3.72 -4.72 11.38
N GLU A 7 4.75 -4.00 10.96
CA GLU A 7 4.54 -2.81 10.15
C GLU A 7 3.97 -3.16 8.79
N LEU A 8 4.33 -4.31 8.25
CA LEU A 8 3.75 -4.79 7.01
C LEU A 8 2.25 -4.96 7.16
N THR A 9 1.83 -5.61 8.24
CA THR A 9 0.41 -5.81 8.49
C THR A 9 -0.33 -4.50 8.61
N VAL A 10 0.23 -3.56 9.35
CA VAL A 10 -0.38 -2.24 9.52
C VAL A 10 -0.48 -1.52 8.19
N THR A 11 0.55 -1.60 7.37
CA THR A 11 0.53 -0.92 6.07
C THR A 11 -0.52 -1.53 5.17
N ARG A 12 -0.66 -2.86 5.18
CA ARG A 12 -1.69 -3.51 4.39
C ARG A 12 -3.09 -3.09 4.83
N GLU A 13 -3.28 -2.96 6.13
CA GLU A 13 -4.57 -2.50 6.63
C GLU A 13 -4.84 -1.08 6.21
N ARG A 14 -3.81 -0.26 6.16
CA ARG A 14 -3.98 1.11 5.69
C ARG A 14 -4.36 1.16 4.23
N VAL A 15 -3.72 0.34 3.41
CA VAL A 15 -4.06 0.29 1.99
C VAL A 15 -5.52 -0.10 1.84
N ALA A 16 -5.96 -1.11 2.57
CA ALA A 16 -7.34 -1.55 2.49
C ALA A 16 -8.30 -0.45 2.90
N THR A 17 -7.96 0.27 3.96
CA THR A 17 -8.79 1.39 4.41
C THR A 17 -8.87 2.48 3.36
N PHE A 18 -7.73 2.83 2.78
CA PHE A 18 -7.71 3.87 1.76
C PHE A 18 -8.49 3.46 0.51
N GLU A 19 -8.37 2.20 0.12
CA GLU A 19 -9.12 1.70 -1.02
C GLU A 19 -10.61 1.73 -0.74
N GLN A 20 -11.00 1.38 0.47
CA GLN A 20 -12.40 1.41 0.84
C GLN A 20 -12.94 2.83 0.84
N MET A 21 -12.17 3.78 1.34
CA MET A 21 -12.56 5.18 1.32
C MET A 21 -12.70 5.68 -0.11
N LEU A 22 -11.77 5.28 -0.96
CA LEU A 22 -11.82 5.68 -2.36
C LEU A 22 -13.06 5.12 -3.04
N GLU A 23 -13.40 3.87 -2.72
CA GLU A 23 -14.57 3.24 -3.28
C GLU A 23 -15.85 3.98 -2.88
N GLU A 24 -15.92 4.40 -1.62
CA GLU A 24 -17.08 5.15 -1.17
C GLU A 24 -17.15 6.52 -1.82
N LEU A 25 -16.00 7.19 -1.92
CA LEU A 25 -15.98 8.52 -2.51
C LEU A 25 -16.37 8.52 -3.98
N ARG A 26 -16.03 7.47 -4.71
CA ARG A 26 -16.38 7.47 -6.13
C ARG A 26 -17.89 7.39 -6.34
N LYS A 27 -18.64 6.99 -5.31
CA LYS A 27 -20.08 6.95 -5.40
C LYS A 27 -20.73 8.28 -5.09
N THR A 28 -20.07 9.11 -4.27
CA THR A 28 -20.67 10.34 -3.80
C THR A 28 -20.02 11.59 -4.32
N ALA A 29 -18.78 11.52 -4.78
CA ALA A 29 -18.08 12.71 -5.24
C ALA A 29 -18.68 13.21 -6.55
N ARG A 30 -18.61 14.51 -6.76
CA ARG A 30 -19.06 15.06 -8.02
C ARG A 30 -18.05 14.74 -9.10
N PRO A 31 -18.51 14.53 -10.34
CA PRO A 31 -17.58 14.18 -11.40
C PRO A 31 -16.45 15.18 -11.59
N GLU A 32 -16.71 16.45 -11.39
CA GLU A 32 -15.67 17.46 -11.58
C GLU A 32 -14.66 17.46 -10.45
N GLU A 33 -15.00 16.92 -9.28
CA GLU A 33 -14.09 16.86 -8.16
C GLU A 33 -13.31 15.56 -8.12
N TRP A 34 -13.79 14.55 -8.82
CA TRP A 34 -13.24 13.22 -8.72
C TRP A 34 -11.76 13.13 -9.10
N PRO A 35 -11.31 13.77 -10.19
CA PRO A 35 -9.90 13.65 -10.56
C PRO A 35 -8.96 14.09 -9.46
N ALA A 36 -9.27 15.20 -8.80
CA ALA A 36 -8.39 15.70 -7.73
C ALA A 36 -8.45 14.81 -6.51
N LEU A 37 -9.66 14.37 -6.12
CA LEU A 37 -9.81 13.50 -4.97
C LEU A 37 -9.10 12.17 -5.17
N SER A 38 -9.36 11.53 -6.30
CA SER A 38 -8.80 10.22 -6.56
C SER A 38 -7.29 10.27 -6.72
N SER A 39 -6.78 11.37 -7.25
CA SER A 39 -5.35 11.51 -7.44
C SER A 39 -4.59 11.49 -6.11
N GLY A 40 -5.12 12.16 -5.11
CA GLY A 40 -4.47 12.16 -3.80
C GLY A 40 -4.43 10.78 -3.17
N TYR A 41 -5.55 10.06 -3.23
CA TYR A 41 -5.59 8.70 -2.71
C TYR A 41 -4.68 7.77 -3.49
N ARG A 42 -4.65 7.95 -4.80
CA ARG A 42 -3.83 7.10 -5.65
C ARG A 42 -2.35 7.22 -5.28
N VAL A 43 -1.88 8.43 -5.08
CA VAL A 43 -0.49 8.64 -4.73
C VAL A 43 -0.14 7.93 -3.42
N GLU A 44 -1.02 8.06 -2.42
CA GLU A 44 -0.76 7.43 -1.13
C GLU A 44 -0.81 5.91 -1.22
N ILE A 45 -1.79 5.39 -1.94
CA ILE A 45 -1.90 3.94 -2.08
C ILE A 45 -0.70 3.38 -2.83
N GLU A 46 -0.30 4.04 -3.90
CA GLU A 46 0.86 3.56 -4.67
C GLU A 46 2.12 3.57 -3.84
N ARG A 47 2.28 4.59 -2.99
CA ARG A 47 3.45 4.64 -2.16
C ARG A 47 3.46 3.52 -1.13
N MET A 48 2.32 3.26 -0.51
CA MET A 48 2.23 2.19 0.46
C MET A 48 2.44 0.83 -0.20
N GLN A 49 1.90 0.64 -1.39
CA GLN A 49 2.09 -0.61 -2.11
C GLN A 49 3.54 -0.81 -2.52
N ARG A 50 4.21 0.26 -2.87
CA ARG A 50 5.63 0.18 -3.18
C ARG A 50 6.44 -0.21 -1.94
N ASP A 51 6.09 0.36 -0.79
CA ASP A 51 6.76 0.00 0.45
C ASP A 51 6.55 -1.47 0.79
N ILE A 52 5.34 -1.96 0.57
CA ILE A 52 5.03 -3.37 0.80
C ILE A 52 5.89 -4.25 -0.12
N LEU A 53 5.93 -3.90 -1.38
CA LEU A 53 6.69 -4.70 -2.33
C LEU A 53 8.19 -4.66 -2.01
N ASP A 54 8.69 -3.49 -1.69
CA ASP A 54 10.11 -3.35 -1.34
C ASP A 54 10.46 -4.22 -0.14
N TYR A 55 9.57 -4.28 0.84
CA TYR A 55 9.79 -5.09 2.01
C TYR A 55 9.77 -6.58 1.66
N LEU A 56 8.81 -6.97 0.84
CA LEU A 56 8.63 -8.39 0.53
C LEU A 56 9.76 -8.96 -0.30
N VAL A 57 10.37 -8.14 -1.17
CA VAL A 57 11.46 -8.66 -2.00
C VAL A 57 12.82 -8.51 -1.35
N ARG A 58 12.88 -7.89 -0.17
CA ARG A 58 14.13 -7.70 0.52
C ARG A 58 14.55 -9.02 1.17
N THR A 59 15.82 -9.30 1.22
CA THR A 59 16.30 -10.51 1.87
C THR A 59 15.91 -10.49 3.34
N PRO A 60 15.21 -11.52 3.81
CA PRO A 60 14.78 -11.53 5.21
C PRO A 60 15.98 -11.59 6.13
N PRO A 61 15.91 -10.95 7.28
CA PRO A 61 16.98 -11.03 8.25
C PRO A 61 17.12 -12.47 8.71
N GLY A 62 18.31 -12.94 8.83
CA GLY A 62 18.55 -14.29 9.28
C GLY A 62 18.32 -15.36 8.26
N ALA A 63 17.94 -14.98 7.06
CA ALA A 63 17.73 -15.97 6.05
C ALA A 63 19.07 -16.51 5.62
N LYS A 64 19.16 -17.82 5.54
CA LYS A 64 20.38 -18.29 5.20
C LYS A 64 20.40 -18.47 3.86
N ARG A 65 20.83 -18.31 3.22
CA ARG A 65 20.93 -18.30 1.94
C ARG A 65 20.65 -19.43 1.42
N THR A 66 20.07 -19.82 1.14
CA THR A 66 19.66 -20.90 0.82
C THR A 66 19.60 -21.03 -0.49
N THR A 67 19.84 -21.05 -1.08
CA THR A 67 19.85 -21.07 -2.25
C THR A 67 19.23 -21.75 -2.97
N PRO A 68 18.73 -21.82 -3.33
CA PRO A 68 17.95 -22.34 -4.04
C PRO A 68 18.50 -22.84 -5.10
N ALA A 69 18.73 -23.22 -5.34
CA ALA A 69 19.25 -23.72 -6.36
C ALA A 69 18.86 -23.33 -7.38
#